data_7c18cd928477c74b6ddccd1c4ad4c60e
#
_entry.id   7c18cd928477c74b6ddccd1c4ad4c60e
#
_cell.length_a   1.000
_cell.length_b   1.000
_cell.length_c   1.000
_cell.angle_alpha   90.00
_cell.angle_beta   90.00
_cell.angle_gamma   90.00
#
_symmetry.space_group_name_H-M   'P 1'
#
loop_
_entity.id
_entity.type
_entity.pdbx_description
1 polymer ?
#
loop_
_entity_poly.entity_id
_entity_poly.type
_entity_poly.pdbx_seq_one_letter_code
_entity_poly.pdbx_strand_id
1 'polypeptide(L)'
;MKIGVLSVVLGDMPLPAALDYLKGLGAEAVEIGAGNYPGQAHCPVDELLSDASKRAAWKGEFDGRGLEISALSCHGNPLHPDDAVAKAHHETHRKAVQLAAQLGVKTVINFSGCPGGPSGGKEPIWVTAPWPDDFLKTVTWQWDEKVIPYWTVEAKYAKDNGVNIGFEMHPNFVVYNPETLLKLRAACGDNLGANFDPSHLFWQGIDPCQAVRALEGCIWHVHAKDCKVDPYNAPVNGVLDTKNYTDEIHRAWIFRTVGYGHGLDFWNAFVSNLRLVGYDHVLSIEHEDSLMSG
;
A
#
# COMPACT_ATOMS: atom_id res chain seq x y z
N MET A 1 0.02 19.40 -4.02
CA MET A 1 -0.42 17.99 -4.06
C MET A 1 -1.56 17.86 -5.06
N LYS A 2 -1.58 16.78 -5.83
CA LYS A 2 -2.64 16.43 -6.78
C LYS A 2 -3.62 15.47 -6.13
N ILE A 3 -4.84 15.42 -6.62
CA ILE A 3 -5.81 14.39 -6.26
C ILE A 3 -5.70 13.26 -7.27
N GLY A 4 -5.47 12.06 -6.78
CA GLY A 4 -5.44 10.81 -7.55
C GLY A 4 -6.48 9.82 -7.07
N VAL A 5 -6.60 8.70 -7.80
CA VAL A 5 -7.47 7.58 -7.42
C VAL A 5 -6.77 6.27 -7.75
N LEU A 6 -6.86 5.29 -6.86
CA LEU A 6 -6.48 3.91 -7.13
C LEU A 6 -7.55 3.28 -8.04
N SER A 7 -7.16 2.94 -9.27
CA SER A 7 -8.10 2.55 -10.33
C SER A 7 -8.78 1.18 -10.12
N VAL A 8 -8.37 0.43 -9.10
CA VAL A 8 -8.91 -0.91 -8.78
C VAL A 8 -10.42 -0.89 -8.57
N VAL A 9 -10.96 0.18 -7.97
CA VAL A 9 -12.41 0.37 -7.76
C VAL A 9 -13.20 0.42 -9.07
N LEU A 10 -12.54 0.72 -10.20
CA LEU A 10 -13.13 0.78 -11.54
C LEU A 10 -12.73 -0.42 -12.41
N GLY A 11 -12.25 -1.52 -11.82
CA GLY A 11 -11.70 -2.67 -12.53
C GLY A 11 -12.65 -3.36 -13.52
N ASP A 12 -13.95 -3.16 -13.38
CA ASP A 12 -14.97 -3.65 -14.30
C ASP A 12 -15.13 -2.77 -15.57
N MET A 13 -14.54 -1.58 -15.59
CA MET A 13 -14.57 -0.66 -16.72
C MET A 13 -13.34 -0.85 -17.60
N PRO A 14 -13.44 -0.72 -18.94
CA PRO A 14 -12.27 -0.58 -19.80
C PRO A 14 -11.42 0.64 -19.42
N LEU A 15 -10.09 0.54 -19.50
CA LEU A 15 -9.17 1.61 -19.10
C LEU A 15 -9.54 3.00 -19.66
N PRO A 16 -9.81 3.19 -20.96
CA PRO A 16 -10.16 4.53 -21.46
C PRO A 16 -11.39 5.13 -20.81
N ALA A 17 -12.43 4.29 -20.55
CA ALA A 17 -13.66 4.75 -19.90
C ALA A 17 -13.42 5.09 -18.43
N ALA A 18 -12.62 4.30 -17.71
CA ALA A 18 -12.23 4.59 -16.33
C ALA A 18 -11.46 5.92 -16.24
N LEU A 19 -10.52 6.16 -17.15
CA LEU A 19 -9.75 7.41 -17.20
C LEU A 19 -10.64 8.63 -17.53
N ASP A 20 -11.58 8.49 -18.47
CA ASP A 20 -12.54 9.54 -18.79
C ASP A 20 -13.44 9.87 -17.60
N TYR A 21 -13.89 8.85 -16.89
CA TYR A 21 -14.68 9.01 -15.65
C TYR A 21 -13.89 9.75 -14.57
N LEU A 22 -12.68 9.30 -14.27
CA LEU A 22 -11.82 9.94 -13.26
C LEU A 22 -11.48 11.38 -13.64
N LYS A 23 -11.17 11.63 -14.92
CA LYS A 23 -10.93 12.99 -15.41
C LYS A 23 -12.15 13.87 -15.26
N GLY A 24 -13.34 13.34 -15.55
CA GLY A 24 -14.62 14.03 -15.36
C GLY A 24 -14.91 14.42 -13.90
N LEU A 25 -14.41 13.64 -12.95
CA LEU A 25 -14.47 13.95 -11.52
C LEU A 25 -13.40 14.95 -11.04
N GLY A 26 -12.46 15.33 -11.91
CA GLY A 26 -11.41 16.29 -11.58
C GLY A 26 -10.12 15.64 -11.05
N ALA A 27 -9.96 14.33 -11.18
CA ALA A 27 -8.68 13.68 -10.85
C ALA A 27 -7.55 14.22 -11.74
N GLU A 28 -6.36 14.31 -11.17
CA GLU A 28 -5.14 14.77 -11.81
C GLU A 28 -4.12 13.65 -11.96
N ALA A 29 -4.30 12.54 -11.21
CA ALA A 29 -3.43 11.38 -11.21
C ALA A 29 -4.21 10.10 -11.04
N VAL A 30 -3.60 8.98 -11.44
CA VAL A 30 -4.17 7.65 -11.28
C VAL A 30 -3.07 6.72 -10.77
N GLU A 31 -3.38 5.99 -9.72
CA GLU A 31 -2.60 4.87 -9.24
C GLU A 31 -3.12 3.59 -9.89
N ILE A 32 -2.22 2.76 -10.39
CA ILE A 32 -2.57 1.61 -11.23
C ILE A 32 -2.20 0.29 -10.56
N GLY A 33 -3.17 -0.60 -10.42
CA GLY A 33 -2.93 -1.99 -10.02
C GLY A 33 -2.11 -2.73 -11.10
N ALA A 34 -0.96 -3.27 -10.70
CA ALA A 34 0.01 -3.95 -11.55
C ALA A 34 0.23 -5.42 -11.16
N GLY A 35 -0.75 -6.04 -10.52
CA GLY A 35 -0.77 -7.44 -10.14
C GLY A 35 -0.87 -7.70 -8.63
N ASN A 36 -0.77 -8.96 -8.23
CA ASN A 36 -1.02 -9.45 -6.87
C ASN A 36 -2.44 -9.08 -6.37
N TYR A 37 -2.59 -8.58 -5.12
CA TYR A 37 -3.90 -8.27 -4.54
C TYR A 37 -4.68 -7.17 -5.30
N PRO A 38 -4.06 -6.08 -5.77
CA PRO A 38 -4.75 -5.08 -6.59
C PRO A 38 -5.25 -5.60 -7.94
N GLY A 39 -4.74 -6.75 -8.40
CA GLY A 39 -4.99 -7.21 -9.77
C GLY A 39 -4.31 -6.33 -10.82
N GLN A 40 -4.66 -6.56 -12.09
CA GLN A 40 -4.05 -5.86 -13.22
C GLN A 40 -5.06 -5.51 -14.33
N ALA A 41 -6.32 -5.27 -13.95
CA ALA A 41 -7.42 -5.03 -14.89
C ALA A 41 -7.11 -3.91 -15.90
N HIS A 42 -6.41 -2.87 -15.46
CA HIS A 42 -6.02 -1.71 -16.28
C HIS A 42 -4.57 -1.74 -16.74
N CYS A 43 -3.78 -2.75 -16.37
CA CYS A 43 -2.34 -2.81 -16.64
C CYS A 43 -1.91 -4.21 -17.09
N PRO A 44 -1.91 -4.50 -18.39
CA PRO A 44 -1.44 -5.79 -18.91
C PRO A 44 0.09 -5.86 -18.87
N VAL A 45 0.64 -6.06 -17.68
CA VAL A 45 2.07 -5.89 -17.35
C VAL A 45 3.00 -6.64 -18.31
N ASP A 46 2.71 -7.91 -18.61
CA ASP A 46 3.57 -8.73 -19.48
C ASP A 46 3.59 -8.21 -20.93
N GLU A 47 2.47 -7.75 -21.44
CA GLU A 47 2.36 -7.14 -22.74
C GLU A 47 3.13 -5.81 -22.81
N LEU A 48 2.95 -4.96 -21.79
CA LEU A 48 3.61 -3.67 -21.71
C LEU A 48 5.13 -3.79 -21.53
N LEU A 49 5.61 -4.82 -20.87
CA LEU A 49 7.04 -5.09 -20.74
C LEU A 49 7.66 -5.56 -22.06
N SER A 50 6.95 -6.41 -22.80
CA SER A 50 7.47 -7.04 -24.02
C SER A 50 7.35 -6.16 -25.27
N ASP A 51 6.40 -5.22 -25.32
CA ASP A 51 6.10 -4.39 -26.50
C ASP A 51 6.15 -2.90 -26.20
N ALA A 52 7.19 -2.24 -26.71
CA ALA A 52 7.40 -0.80 -26.51
C ALA A 52 6.31 0.06 -27.18
N SER A 53 5.74 -0.39 -28.32
CA SER A 53 4.67 0.35 -29.02
C SER A 53 3.37 0.30 -28.21
N LYS A 54 3.02 -0.87 -27.68
CA LYS A 54 1.85 -1.04 -26.84
C LYS A 54 2.01 -0.27 -25.53
N ARG A 55 3.20 -0.30 -24.91
CA ARG A 55 3.50 0.51 -23.74
C ARG A 55 3.35 2.00 -24.01
N ALA A 56 3.85 2.50 -25.14
CA ALA A 56 3.70 3.89 -25.53
C ALA A 56 2.23 4.28 -25.78
N ALA A 57 1.46 3.42 -26.46
CA ALA A 57 0.03 3.62 -26.66
C ALA A 57 -0.74 3.63 -25.34
N TRP A 58 -0.48 2.68 -24.44
CA TRP A 58 -1.09 2.61 -23.13
C TRP A 58 -0.79 3.85 -22.28
N LYS A 59 0.47 4.29 -22.25
CA LYS A 59 0.84 5.55 -21.57
C LYS A 59 0.16 6.76 -22.21
N GLY A 60 0.00 6.77 -23.54
CA GLY A 60 -0.69 7.81 -24.30
C GLY A 60 -2.14 8.02 -23.85
N GLU A 61 -2.83 7.00 -23.33
CA GLU A 61 -4.19 7.13 -22.78
C GLU A 61 -4.22 8.10 -21.58
N PHE A 62 -3.20 8.07 -20.74
CA PHE A 62 -3.06 8.99 -19.59
C PHE A 62 -2.61 10.38 -20.05
N ASP A 63 -1.56 10.43 -20.86
CA ASP A 63 -0.98 11.69 -21.34
C ASP A 63 -2.01 12.52 -22.13
N GLY A 64 -2.82 11.87 -22.97
CA GLY A 64 -3.88 12.51 -23.78
C GLY A 64 -4.99 13.14 -22.94
N ARG A 65 -5.14 12.69 -21.67
CA ARG A 65 -6.11 13.24 -20.72
C ARG A 65 -5.47 14.19 -19.69
N GLY A 66 -4.15 14.34 -19.74
CA GLY A 66 -3.40 15.11 -18.75
C GLY A 66 -3.49 14.48 -17.36
N LEU A 67 -3.48 13.13 -17.28
CA LEU A 67 -3.45 12.36 -16.06
C LEU A 67 -2.03 11.85 -15.79
N GLU A 68 -1.54 11.99 -14.57
CA GLU A 68 -0.28 11.41 -14.15
C GLU A 68 -0.49 9.97 -13.66
N ILE A 69 0.43 9.06 -13.99
CA ILE A 69 0.50 7.76 -13.30
C ILE A 69 1.31 7.95 -12.03
N SER A 70 0.65 7.97 -10.89
CA SER A 70 1.28 8.32 -9.60
C SER A 70 2.15 7.20 -9.04
N ALA A 71 1.71 5.95 -9.18
CA ALA A 71 2.42 4.76 -8.74
C ALA A 71 1.89 3.52 -9.47
N LEU A 72 2.67 2.44 -9.43
CA LEU A 72 2.22 1.09 -9.77
C LEU A 72 2.09 0.26 -8.49
N SER A 73 0.91 -0.29 -8.24
CA SER A 73 0.58 -1.01 -7.02
C SER A 73 0.54 -2.52 -7.24
N CYS A 74 1.39 -3.24 -6.52
CA CYS A 74 1.49 -4.69 -6.59
C CYS A 74 1.53 -5.33 -5.20
N HIS A 75 0.72 -4.81 -4.28
CA HIS A 75 0.58 -5.33 -2.91
C HIS A 75 0.52 -6.85 -2.89
N GLY A 76 1.39 -7.48 -2.11
CA GLY A 76 1.49 -8.93 -2.06
C GLY A 76 2.30 -9.42 -0.87
N ASN A 77 2.42 -10.73 -0.73
CA ASN A 77 3.26 -11.35 0.29
C ASN A 77 4.42 -12.14 -0.35
N PRO A 78 5.51 -11.47 -0.75
CA PRO A 78 6.67 -12.16 -1.33
C PRO A 78 7.46 -12.99 -0.32
N LEU A 79 7.11 -12.90 0.96
CA LEU A 79 7.67 -13.67 2.06
C LEU A 79 6.71 -14.75 2.57
N HIS A 80 5.64 -15.04 1.81
CA HIS A 80 4.68 -16.06 2.19
C HIS A 80 5.36 -17.40 2.44
N PRO A 81 4.99 -18.14 3.52
CA PRO A 81 5.62 -19.43 3.82
C PRO A 81 5.30 -20.55 2.82
N ASP A 82 4.26 -20.40 1.99
CA ASP A 82 4.10 -21.22 0.80
C ASP A 82 4.95 -20.65 -0.35
N ASP A 83 5.95 -21.42 -0.79
CA ASP A 83 6.92 -21.03 -1.82
C ASP A 83 6.26 -20.65 -3.15
N ALA A 84 5.15 -21.27 -3.52
CA ALA A 84 4.46 -20.97 -4.76
C ALA A 84 3.84 -19.57 -4.72
N VAL A 85 3.23 -19.21 -3.59
CA VAL A 85 2.68 -17.85 -3.36
C VAL A 85 3.79 -16.82 -3.30
N ALA A 86 4.84 -17.09 -2.51
CA ALA A 86 5.99 -16.21 -2.39
C ALA A 86 6.63 -15.90 -3.75
N LYS A 87 6.86 -16.95 -4.55
CA LYS A 87 7.44 -16.83 -5.90
C LYS A 87 6.56 -16.00 -6.83
N ALA A 88 5.26 -16.26 -6.88
CA ALA A 88 4.33 -15.51 -7.74
C ALA A 88 4.32 -14.03 -7.37
N HIS A 89 4.26 -13.71 -6.07
CA HIS A 89 4.25 -12.33 -5.60
C HIS A 89 5.59 -11.61 -5.80
N HIS A 90 6.70 -12.33 -5.67
CA HIS A 90 8.03 -11.82 -6.00
C HIS A 90 8.19 -11.50 -7.49
N GLU A 91 7.78 -12.41 -8.37
CA GLU A 91 7.86 -12.19 -9.83
C GLU A 91 7.02 -10.98 -10.25
N THR A 92 5.83 -10.83 -9.70
CA THR A 92 4.97 -9.66 -9.93
C THR A 92 5.64 -8.37 -9.46
N HIS A 93 6.23 -8.37 -8.28
CA HIS A 93 6.98 -7.22 -7.76
C HIS A 93 8.10 -6.79 -8.73
N ARG A 94 8.92 -7.72 -9.18
CA ARG A 94 10.01 -7.41 -10.12
C ARG A 94 9.52 -6.89 -11.46
N LYS A 95 8.44 -7.47 -12.01
CA LYS A 95 7.80 -6.97 -13.23
C LYS A 95 7.26 -5.55 -13.05
N ALA A 96 6.63 -5.25 -11.91
CA ALA A 96 6.14 -3.91 -11.59
C ALA A 96 7.28 -2.89 -11.52
N VAL A 97 8.41 -3.23 -10.90
CA VAL A 97 9.61 -2.37 -10.85
C VAL A 97 10.17 -2.12 -12.25
N GLN A 98 10.29 -3.15 -13.10
CA GLN A 98 10.75 -3.00 -14.49
C GLN A 98 9.81 -2.10 -15.30
N LEU A 99 8.50 -2.31 -15.18
CA LEU A 99 7.51 -1.51 -15.89
C LEU A 99 7.52 -0.06 -15.41
N ALA A 100 7.62 0.18 -14.11
CA ALA A 100 7.72 1.53 -13.54
C ALA A 100 8.95 2.27 -14.12
N ALA A 101 10.11 1.62 -14.15
CA ALA A 101 11.32 2.19 -14.76
C ALA A 101 11.12 2.54 -16.25
N GLN A 102 10.49 1.66 -17.03
CA GLN A 102 10.23 1.90 -18.47
C GLN A 102 9.18 2.98 -18.72
N LEU A 103 8.25 3.19 -17.80
CA LEU A 103 7.22 4.23 -17.87
C LEU A 103 7.67 5.58 -17.31
N GLY A 104 8.79 5.59 -16.56
CA GLY A 104 9.25 6.76 -15.81
C GLY A 104 8.50 6.99 -14.49
N VAL A 105 7.70 6.02 -14.05
CA VAL A 105 7.01 6.04 -12.75
C VAL A 105 8.03 5.82 -11.63
N LYS A 106 7.98 6.64 -10.58
CA LYS A 106 9.03 6.66 -9.55
C LYS A 106 8.77 5.74 -8.37
N THR A 107 7.52 5.28 -8.19
CA THR A 107 7.13 4.53 -7.00
C THR A 107 6.39 3.26 -7.39
N VAL A 108 6.82 2.14 -6.82
CA VAL A 108 6.08 0.88 -6.78
C VAL A 108 5.61 0.65 -5.36
N ILE A 109 4.32 0.37 -5.19
CA ILE A 109 3.70 0.15 -3.89
C ILE A 109 3.58 -1.35 -3.62
N ASN A 110 3.92 -1.77 -2.39
CA ASN A 110 3.81 -3.16 -1.98
C ASN A 110 3.53 -3.28 -0.47
N PHE A 111 3.19 -4.49 -0.02
CA PHE A 111 3.31 -4.89 1.38
C PHE A 111 4.70 -5.47 1.67
N SER A 112 5.13 -5.38 2.91
CA SER A 112 6.43 -5.90 3.34
C SER A 112 6.52 -7.43 3.36
N GLY A 113 5.38 -8.09 3.27
CA GLY A 113 5.27 -9.52 3.47
C GLY A 113 5.10 -9.92 4.94
N CYS A 114 4.66 -11.15 5.15
CA CYS A 114 4.54 -11.79 6.46
C CYS A 114 5.01 -13.25 6.34
N PRO A 115 6.19 -13.60 6.90
CA PRO A 115 6.67 -14.97 6.93
C PRO A 115 5.88 -15.87 7.87
N GLY A 116 6.13 -17.17 7.79
CA GLY A 116 5.72 -18.13 8.81
C GLY A 116 6.64 -18.13 10.02
N GLY A 117 6.69 -19.25 10.73
CA GLY A 117 7.60 -19.48 11.86
C GLY A 117 8.83 -20.30 11.50
N PRO A 118 9.85 -20.36 12.38
CA PRO A 118 11.09 -21.10 12.15
C PRO A 118 10.92 -22.63 12.07
N SER A 119 9.83 -23.14 12.63
CA SER A 119 9.53 -24.59 12.63
C SER A 119 8.88 -25.06 11.33
N GLY A 120 8.71 -24.19 10.33
CA GLY A 120 7.99 -24.49 9.10
C GLY A 120 6.48 -24.21 9.24
N GLY A 121 5.73 -24.64 8.21
CA GLY A 121 4.30 -24.35 8.04
C GLY A 121 4.08 -23.53 6.77
N LYS A 122 2.82 -23.46 6.34
CA LYS A 122 2.44 -22.77 5.10
C LYS A 122 1.61 -21.50 5.35
N GLU A 123 1.32 -21.20 6.60
CA GLU A 123 0.52 -20.06 7.00
C GLU A 123 1.42 -18.93 7.50
N PRO A 124 1.17 -17.67 7.09
CA PRO A 124 1.87 -16.52 7.66
C PRO A 124 1.54 -16.34 9.14
N ILE A 125 2.50 -15.87 9.92
CA ILE A 125 2.35 -15.64 11.36
C ILE A 125 2.63 -14.15 11.63
N TRP A 126 1.59 -13.40 11.98
CA TRP A 126 1.73 -12.01 12.41
C TRP A 126 1.79 -11.93 13.94
N VAL A 127 2.94 -11.52 14.46
CA VAL A 127 3.17 -11.41 15.91
C VAL A 127 2.81 -10.00 16.38
N THR A 128 1.87 -9.91 17.31
CA THR A 128 1.32 -8.64 17.82
C THR A 128 1.56 -8.43 19.32
N ALA A 129 2.08 -9.44 20.03
CA ALA A 129 2.32 -9.38 21.46
C ALA A 129 3.62 -10.10 21.84
N PRO A 130 4.34 -9.62 22.88
CA PRO A 130 5.69 -10.10 23.18
C PRO A 130 5.73 -11.40 24.00
N TRP A 131 4.59 -11.91 24.46
CA TRP A 131 4.54 -13.06 25.36
C TRP A 131 3.50 -14.09 24.89
N PRO A 132 3.76 -15.40 25.00
CA PRO A 132 5.01 -16.07 25.47
C PRO A 132 6.23 -15.81 24.57
N ASP A 133 7.44 -16.08 25.13
CA ASP A 133 8.74 -15.80 24.48
C ASP A 133 8.89 -16.39 23.07
N ASP A 134 8.15 -17.44 22.74
CA ASP A 134 8.15 -18.06 21.42
C ASP A 134 7.68 -17.09 20.31
N PHE A 135 6.79 -16.15 20.66
CA PHE A 135 6.38 -15.09 19.74
C PHE A 135 7.53 -14.11 19.45
N LEU A 136 8.29 -13.71 20.47
CA LEU A 136 9.49 -12.86 20.27
C LEU A 136 10.57 -13.58 19.45
N LYS A 137 10.82 -14.86 19.72
CA LYS A 137 11.75 -15.66 18.91
C LYS A 137 11.31 -15.75 17.46
N THR A 138 10.00 -15.92 17.23
CA THR A 138 9.44 -15.98 15.89
C THR A 138 9.62 -14.65 15.15
N VAL A 139 9.25 -13.51 15.76
CA VAL A 139 9.39 -12.21 15.09
C VAL A 139 10.86 -11.84 14.86
N THR A 140 11.76 -12.18 15.78
CA THR A 140 13.21 -11.96 15.59
C THR A 140 13.70 -12.75 14.39
N TRP A 141 13.39 -14.05 14.32
CA TRP A 141 13.75 -14.89 13.19
C TRP A 141 13.16 -14.38 11.87
N GLN A 142 11.90 -13.92 11.88
CA GLN A 142 11.27 -13.33 10.68
C GLN A 142 12.08 -12.14 10.15
N TRP A 143 12.47 -11.23 11.03
CA TRP A 143 13.23 -10.05 10.64
C TRP A 143 14.64 -10.40 10.16
N ASP A 144 15.36 -11.24 10.90
CA ASP A 144 16.79 -11.50 10.67
C ASP A 144 17.01 -12.47 9.51
N GLU A 145 16.14 -13.48 9.35
CA GLU A 145 16.35 -14.56 8.40
C GLU A 145 15.49 -14.44 7.12
N LYS A 146 14.44 -13.61 7.12
CA LYS A 146 13.52 -13.48 5.99
C LYS A 146 13.40 -12.07 5.47
N VAL A 147 12.99 -11.13 6.32
CA VAL A 147 12.58 -9.78 5.91
C VAL A 147 13.78 -8.97 5.43
N ILE A 148 14.79 -8.80 6.29
CA ILE A 148 15.99 -8.00 5.96
C ILE A 148 16.76 -8.61 4.79
N PRO A 149 17.07 -9.92 4.74
CA PRO A 149 17.77 -10.50 3.61
C PRO A 149 17.03 -10.30 2.27
N TYR A 150 15.71 -10.50 2.26
CA TYR A 150 14.92 -10.33 1.05
C TYR A 150 14.90 -8.87 0.58
N TRP A 151 14.52 -7.95 1.47
CA TRP A 151 14.37 -6.54 1.09
C TRP A 151 15.70 -5.83 0.83
N THR A 152 16.81 -6.32 1.36
CA THR A 152 18.15 -5.81 0.97
C THR A 152 18.42 -6.04 -0.52
N VAL A 153 18.05 -7.19 -1.05
CA VAL A 153 18.20 -7.51 -2.48
C VAL A 153 17.21 -6.70 -3.33
N GLU A 154 15.94 -6.65 -2.93
CA GLU A 154 14.91 -5.99 -3.72
C GLU A 154 14.99 -4.47 -3.65
N ALA A 155 15.42 -3.89 -2.53
CA ALA A 155 15.71 -2.45 -2.44
C ALA A 155 16.84 -2.06 -3.42
N LYS A 156 17.92 -2.84 -3.43
CA LYS A 156 19.01 -2.61 -4.40
C LYS A 156 18.51 -2.74 -5.84
N TYR A 157 17.72 -3.77 -6.13
CA TYR A 157 17.17 -3.99 -7.47
C TYR A 157 16.29 -2.81 -7.91
N ALA A 158 15.39 -2.33 -7.06
CA ALA A 158 14.55 -1.17 -7.36
C ALA A 158 15.39 0.11 -7.55
N LYS A 159 16.39 0.33 -6.68
CA LYS A 159 17.31 1.48 -6.77
C LYS A 159 18.12 1.49 -8.07
N ASP A 160 18.63 0.33 -8.49
CA ASP A 160 19.34 0.19 -9.76
C ASP A 160 18.45 0.50 -10.98
N ASN A 161 17.13 0.36 -10.84
CA ASN A 161 16.14 0.72 -11.85
C ASN A 161 15.58 2.15 -11.66
N GLY A 162 16.07 2.93 -10.71
CA GLY A 162 15.62 4.30 -10.43
C GLY A 162 14.21 4.40 -9.83
N VAL A 163 13.77 3.34 -9.13
CA VAL A 163 12.44 3.18 -8.54
C VAL A 163 12.53 3.13 -7.01
N ASN A 164 11.61 3.80 -6.35
CA ASN A 164 11.37 3.70 -4.91
C ASN A 164 10.33 2.62 -4.62
N ILE A 165 10.43 1.99 -3.45
CA ILE A 165 9.39 1.07 -2.95
C ILE A 165 8.65 1.77 -1.82
N GLY A 166 7.35 2.00 -2.02
CA GLY A 166 6.43 2.50 -1.00
C GLY A 166 5.75 1.34 -0.29
N PHE A 167 6.07 1.11 0.98
CA PHE A 167 5.34 0.12 1.77
C PHE A 167 4.09 0.72 2.35
N GLU A 168 2.96 0.08 2.11
CA GLU A 168 1.79 0.33 2.92
C GLU A 168 1.97 -0.34 4.28
N MET A 169 1.90 0.49 5.33
CA MET A 169 1.98 0.02 6.72
C MET A 169 0.66 -0.65 7.09
N HIS A 170 0.58 -1.96 6.86
CA HIS A 170 -0.65 -2.72 6.98
C HIS A 170 -0.54 -3.81 8.05
N PRO A 171 -1.44 -3.87 9.04
CA PRO A 171 -1.56 -5.01 9.94
C PRO A 171 -1.66 -6.34 9.17
N ASN A 172 -1.19 -7.42 9.78
CA ASN A 172 -0.93 -8.73 9.18
C ASN A 172 0.34 -8.81 8.31
N PHE A 173 1.10 -7.72 8.18
CA PHE A 173 2.43 -7.69 7.59
C PHE A 173 3.46 -7.21 8.60
N VAL A 174 4.74 -7.49 8.37
CA VAL A 174 5.80 -7.15 9.36
C VAL A 174 6.06 -5.65 9.46
N VAL A 175 5.74 -4.87 8.41
CA VAL A 175 5.73 -3.40 8.45
C VAL A 175 4.28 -2.93 8.55
N TYR A 176 3.89 -2.51 9.75
CA TYR A 176 2.51 -2.11 10.06
C TYR A 176 2.40 -0.77 10.80
N ASN A 177 3.53 -0.14 11.10
CA ASN A 177 3.62 1.15 11.79
C ASN A 177 4.91 1.89 11.41
N PRO A 178 5.07 3.16 11.77
CA PRO A 178 6.28 3.94 11.47
C PRO A 178 7.58 3.31 11.98
N GLU A 179 7.57 2.73 13.18
CA GLU A 179 8.77 2.11 13.78
C GLU A 179 9.28 0.95 12.92
N THR A 180 8.38 0.04 12.51
CA THR A 180 8.75 -1.12 11.69
C THR A 180 9.17 -0.71 10.27
N LEU A 181 8.57 0.34 9.71
CA LEU A 181 9.01 0.90 8.43
C LEU A 181 10.42 1.49 8.52
N LEU A 182 10.68 2.30 9.54
CA LEU A 182 12.00 2.90 9.73
C LEU A 182 13.07 1.85 10.02
N LYS A 183 12.73 0.78 10.75
CA LYS A 183 13.61 -0.38 10.96
C LYS A 183 14.00 -1.02 9.63
N LEU A 184 13.02 -1.28 8.75
CA LEU A 184 13.29 -1.90 7.45
C LEU A 184 14.12 -0.99 6.56
N ARG A 185 13.78 0.30 6.48
CA ARG A 185 14.51 1.31 5.72
C ARG A 185 15.97 1.42 6.17
N ALA A 186 16.20 1.50 7.47
CA ALA A 186 17.56 1.59 8.02
C ALA A 186 18.42 0.36 7.70
N ALA A 187 17.81 -0.83 7.65
CA ALA A 187 18.51 -2.07 7.36
C ALA A 187 18.77 -2.29 5.86
N CYS A 188 17.86 -1.86 4.97
CA CYS A 188 17.86 -2.32 3.57
C CYS A 188 18.12 -1.21 2.54
N GLY A 189 17.80 0.05 2.81
CA GLY A 189 18.10 1.13 1.87
C GLY A 189 17.15 2.33 1.93
N ASP A 190 17.67 3.46 1.47
CA ASP A 190 17.00 4.77 1.53
C ASP A 190 15.92 4.99 0.46
N ASN A 191 15.79 4.10 -0.51
CA ASN A 191 14.71 4.08 -1.49
C ASN A 191 13.46 3.31 -1.00
N LEU A 192 13.51 2.72 0.20
CA LEU A 192 12.35 2.19 0.89
C LEU A 192 11.66 3.31 1.67
N GLY A 193 10.34 3.39 1.61
CA GLY A 193 9.57 4.41 2.31
C GLY A 193 8.10 4.03 2.40
N ALA A 194 7.24 4.98 2.75
CA ALA A 194 5.82 4.75 2.92
C ALA A 194 5.03 4.98 1.62
N ASN A 195 4.12 4.08 1.32
CA ASN A 195 2.79 4.44 0.86
C ASN A 195 1.97 4.68 2.13
N PHE A 196 1.70 5.93 2.46
CA PHE A 196 1.11 6.29 3.73
C PHE A 196 -0.42 6.18 3.66
N ASP A 197 -0.98 5.14 4.26
CA ASP A 197 -2.43 4.97 4.43
C ASP A 197 -2.82 5.22 5.89
N PRO A 198 -3.55 6.30 6.19
CA PRO A 198 -3.98 6.60 7.56
C PRO A 198 -5.03 5.62 8.08
N SER A 199 -5.78 4.94 7.19
CA SER A 199 -6.90 4.09 7.59
C SER A 199 -6.46 2.92 8.48
N HIS A 200 -5.28 2.38 8.23
CA HIS A 200 -4.70 1.30 9.01
C HIS A 200 -4.10 1.76 10.34
N LEU A 201 -3.84 3.05 10.49
CA LEU A 201 -3.26 3.61 11.72
C LEU A 201 -4.32 3.96 12.76
N PHE A 202 -5.47 4.49 12.31
CA PHE A 202 -6.53 4.94 13.23
C PHE A 202 -6.95 3.87 14.24
N TRP A 203 -7.28 2.69 13.76
CA TRP A 203 -7.76 1.64 14.66
C TRP A 203 -6.67 1.00 15.51
N GLN A 204 -5.40 1.17 15.14
CA GLN A 204 -4.26 0.81 15.98
C GLN A 204 -4.00 1.83 17.10
N GLY A 205 -4.73 2.95 17.14
CA GLY A 205 -4.50 4.02 18.10
C GLY A 205 -3.29 4.91 17.76
N ILE A 206 -2.83 4.88 16.52
CA ILE A 206 -1.73 5.72 16.04
C ILE A 206 -2.33 7.00 15.46
N ASP A 207 -1.82 8.16 15.86
CA ASP A 207 -2.16 9.45 15.29
C ASP A 207 -1.46 9.62 13.92
N PRO A 208 -2.19 9.66 12.79
CA PRO A 208 -1.57 9.77 11.48
C PRO A 208 -0.79 11.08 11.28
N CYS A 209 -1.19 12.18 11.91
CA CYS A 209 -0.45 13.45 11.81
C CYS A 209 0.93 13.36 12.50
N GLN A 210 1.00 12.67 13.63
CA GLN A 210 2.27 12.39 14.31
C GLN A 210 3.12 11.42 13.49
N ALA A 211 2.50 10.38 12.93
CA ALA A 211 3.17 9.39 12.09
C ALA A 211 3.77 10.02 10.81
N VAL A 212 3.07 10.96 10.16
CA VAL A 212 3.60 11.74 9.03
C VAL A 212 4.90 12.45 9.42
N ARG A 213 4.92 13.10 10.58
CA ARG A 213 6.14 13.79 11.06
C ARG A 213 7.29 12.83 11.36
N ALA A 214 6.99 11.66 11.95
CA ALA A 214 8.00 10.64 12.20
C ALA A 214 8.60 10.05 10.91
N LEU A 215 7.88 10.13 9.79
CA LEU A 215 8.29 9.63 8.48
C LEU A 215 8.77 10.74 7.53
N GLU A 216 9.20 11.90 8.04
CA GLU A 216 9.77 12.96 7.23
C GLU A 216 10.90 12.43 6.32
N GLY A 217 10.84 12.78 5.03
CA GLY A 217 11.83 12.38 4.03
C GLY A 217 11.75 10.92 3.56
N CYS A 218 10.71 10.18 3.93
CA CYS A 218 10.50 8.81 3.46
C CYS A 218 9.04 8.47 3.12
N ILE A 219 8.22 9.47 2.80
CA ILE A 219 6.86 9.25 2.27
C ILE A 219 6.93 9.39 0.76
N TRP A 220 6.68 8.28 0.03
CA TRP A 220 6.76 8.24 -1.42
C TRP A 220 5.41 8.40 -2.09
N HIS A 221 4.36 7.96 -1.42
CA HIS A 221 2.98 8.04 -1.88
C HIS A 221 2.03 8.10 -0.69
N VAL A 222 0.78 8.52 -0.89
CA VAL A 222 -0.22 8.63 0.18
C VAL A 222 -1.56 8.14 -0.34
N HIS A 223 -2.19 7.24 0.41
CA HIS A 223 -3.60 6.91 0.24
C HIS A 223 -4.48 7.87 1.05
N ALA A 224 -5.49 8.42 0.39
CA ALA A 224 -6.61 9.06 1.05
C ALA A 224 -7.70 8.00 1.27
N LYS A 225 -7.64 7.35 2.42
CA LYS A 225 -8.56 6.29 2.85
C LYS A 225 -8.93 6.53 4.30
N ASP A 226 -10.21 6.41 4.61
CA ASP A 226 -10.71 6.68 5.95
C ASP A 226 -11.15 5.39 6.66
N CYS A 227 -11.25 5.46 7.97
CA CYS A 227 -11.66 4.36 8.81
C CYS A 227 -12.47 4.93 9.98
N LYS A 228 -13.48 4.19 10.41
CA LYS A 228 -14.25 4.50 11.62
C LYS A 228 -14.08 3.39 12.63
N VAL A 229 -13.50 3.72 13.80
CA VAL A 229 -13.55 2.83 14.96
C VAL A 229 -14.96 2.85 15.53
N ASP A 230 -15.55 1.67 15.70
CA ASP A 230 -16.92 1.55 16.16
C ASP A 230 -17.03 1.88 17.66
N PRO A 231 -17.86 2.87 18.04
CA PRO A 231 -17.94 3.32 19.43
C PRO A 231 -18.69 2.33 20.36
N TYR A 232 -19.32 1.31 19.83
CA TYR A 232 -20.05 0.30 20.61
C TYR A 232 -19.25 -1.01 20.74
N ASN A 233 -18.67 -1.50 19.63
CA ASN A 233 -17.97 -2.80 19.60
C ASN A 233 -16.53 -2.71 20.11
N ALA A 234 -15.79 -1.67 19.72
CA ALA A 234 -14.38 -1.53 20.09
C ALA A 234 -14.16 -1.39 21.60
N PRO A 235 -14.98 -0.62 22.37
CA PRO A 235 -14.80 -0.53 23.83
C PRO A 235 -15.02 -1.84 24.57
N VAL A 236 -15.73 -2.80 23.94
CA VAL A 236 -16.04 -4.11 24.56
C VAL A 236 -15.04 -5.17 24.14
N ASN A 237 -14.68 -5.21 22.86
CA ASN A 237 -13.94 -6.33 22.26
C ASN A 237 -12.50 -5.94 21.86
N GLY A 238 -12.13 -4.67 21.96
CA GLY A 238 -10.88 -4.16 21.43
C GLY A 238 -10.92 -4.02 19.89
N VAL A 239 -9.77 -3.78 19.29
CA VAL A 239 -9.63 -3.48 17.85
C VAL A 239 -9.01 -4.60 17.03
N LEU A 240 -8.46 -5.64 17.67
CA LEU A 240 -8.01 -6.86 17.00
C LEU A 240 -9.24 -7.69 16.62
N ASP A 241 -9.69 -7.55 15.38
CA ASP A 241 -10.97 -8.06 14.91
C ASP A 241 -10.76 -9.00 13.70
N THR A 242 -11.29 -10.22 13.80
CA THR A 242 -11.22 -11.25 12.76
C THR A 242 -12.54 -11.49 12.04
N LYS A 243 -13.57 -10.68 12.31
CA LYS A 243 -14.84 -10.81 11.60
C LYS A 243 -14.71 -10.39 10.14
N ASN A 244 -15.54 -10.98 9.29
CA ASN A 244 -15.57 -10.62 7.88
C ASN A 244 -15.86 -9.12 7.69
N TYR A 245 -15.27 -8.50 6.67
CA TYR A 245 -15.48 -7.08 6.36
C TYR A 245 -16.94 -6.73 6.03
N THR A 246 -17.74 -7.70 5.59
CA THR A 246 -19.17 -7.54 5.31
C THR A 246 -20.08 -7.68 6.54
N ASP A 247 -19.50 -7.92 7.72
CA ASP A 247 -20.26 -7.95 9.01
C ASP A 247 -20.08 -6.60 9.75
N GLU A 248 -20.37 -5.51 9.07
CA GLU A 248 -20.06 -4.13 9.49
C GLU A 248 -20.61 -3.80 10.89
N ILE A 249 -21.81 -4.25 11.19
CA ILE A 249 -22.50 -3.89 12.45
C ILE A 249 -21.81 -4.50 13.69
N HIS A 250 -21.09 -5.61 13.54
CA HIS A 250 -20.42 -6.28 14.66
C HIS A 250 -18.91 -6.03 14.70
N ARG A 251 -18.37 -5.38 13.66
CA ARG A 251 -16.92 -5.11 13.62
C ARG A 251 -16.52 -4.00 14.58
N ALA A 252 -15.27 -4.09 15.07
CA ALA A 252 -14.69 -3.05 15.92
C ALA A 252 -14.29 -1.79 15.13
N TRP A 253 -14.15 -1.88 13.83
CA TRP A 253 -13.85 -0.77 12.92
C TRP A 253 -14.20 -1.17 11.48
N ILE A 254 -14.49 -0.19 10.65
CA ILE A 254 -14.81 -0.36 9.23
C ILE A 254 -14.13 0.73 8.41
N PHE A 255 -13.76 0.42 7.17
CA PHE A 255 -13.31 1.43 6.21
C PHE A 255 -14.48 2.33 5.81
N ARG A 256 -14.18 3.59 5.58
CA ARG A 256 -15.19 4.59 5.23
C ARG A 256 -14.70 5.48 4.09
N THR A 257 -15.64 5.99 3.33
CA THR A 257 -15.41 7.09 2.40
C THR A 257 -14.70 8.23 3.13
N VAL A 258 -13.72 8.84 2.49
CA VAL A 258 -12.96 9.99 3.02
C VAL A 258 -13.91 11.06 3.55
N GLY A 259 -13.75 11.42 4.82
CA GLY A 259 -14.62 12.39 5.50
C GLY A 259 -15.77 11.78 6.31
N TYR A 260 -16.06 10.47 6.17
CA TYR A 260 -17.11 9.78 6.92
C TYR A 260 -16.62 9.08 8.18
N GLY A 261 -15.33 8.77 8.25
CA GLY A 261 -14.67 8.30 9.48
C GLY A 261 -14.19 9.48 10.34
N HIS A 262 -13.46 10.38 9.71
CA HIS A 262 -12.85 11.58 10.28
C HIS A 262 -13.24 12.82 9.47
N GLY A 263 -13.60 13.91 10.16
CA GLY A 263 -14.08 15.14 9.52
C GLY A 263 -12.98 16.04 8.95
N LEU A 264 -13.40 17.20 8.44
CA LEU A 264 -12.50 18.18 7.80
C LEU A 264 -11.34 18.62 8.68
N ASP A 265 -11.54 18.72 9.99
CA ASP A 265 -10.48 19.15 10.91
C ASP A 265 -9.29 18.20 10.86
N PHE A 266 -9.55 16.89 10.85
CA PHE A 266 -8.51 15.89 10.68
C PHE A 266 -7.83 16.00 9.32
N TRP A 267 -8.61 16.01 8.23
CA TRP A 267 -8.05 16.01 6.87
C TRP A 267 -7.25 17.28 6.57
N ASN A 268 -7.69 18.44 7.07
CA ASN A 268 -6.94 19.68 6.99
C ASN A 268 -5.60 19.62 7.75
N ALA A 269 -5.62 19.02 8.96
CA ALA A 269 -4.41 18.82 9.74
C ALA A 269 -3.47 17.82 9.06
N PHE A 270 -3.99 16.72 8.53
CA PHE A 270 -3.23 15.69 7.83
C PHE A 270 -2.51 16.25 6.60
N VAL A 271 -3.24 16.94 5.72
CA VAL A 271 -2.67 17.60 4.53
C VAL A 271 -1.63 18.66 4.92
N SER A 272 -1.87 19.42 5.99
CA SER A 272 -0.92 20.42 6.49
C SER A 272 0.37 19.74 7.00
N ASN A 273 0.28 18.63 7.70
CA ASN A 273 1.46 17.89 8.16
C ASN A 273 2.25 17.27 7.01
N LEU A 274 1.59 16.72 5.98
CA LEU A 274 2.26 16.26 4.76
C LEU A 274 3.07 17.38 4.10
N ARG A 275 2.50 18.57 3.96
CA ARG A 275 3.23 19.74 3.42
C ARG A 275 4.40 20.17 4.32
N LEU A 276 4.22 20.16 5.63
CA LEU A 276 5.28 20.54 6.58
C LEU A 276 6.51 19.62 6.50
N VAL A 277 6.33 18.33 6.19
CA VAL A 277 7.44 17.39 5.96
C VAL A 277 7.90 17.32 4.51
N GLY A 278 7.46 18.25 3.66
CA GLY A 278 7.90 18.40 2.27
C GLY A 278 7.24 17.46 1.28
N TYR A 279 6.19 16.72 1.67
CA TYR A 279 5.43 15.91 0.71
C TYR A 279 4.50 16.80 -0.13
N ASP A 280 4.68 16.76 -1.44
CA ASP A 280 3.85 17.53 -2.41
C ASP A 280 3.61 16.73 -3.69
N HIS A 281 3.24 15.44 -3.57
CA HIS A 281 2.95 14.60 -4.71
C HIS A 281 1.43 14.34 -4.86
N VAL A 282 0.96 13.12 -4.71
CA VAL A 282 -0.44 12.73 -4.94
C VAL A 282 -1.09 12.25 -3.64
N LEU A 283 -2.33 12.64 -3.43
CA LEU A 283 -3.25 12.00 -2.49
C LEU A 283 -4.15 11.08 -3.32
N SER A 284 -3.88 9.80 -3.29
CA SER A 284 -4.59 8.77 -4.07
C SER A 284 -5.78 8.26 -3.25
N ILE A 285 -6.99 8.53 -3.71
CA ILE A 285 -8.20 8.00 -3.07
C ILE A 285 -8.22 6.50 -3.28
N GLU A 286 -8.26 5.77 -2.17
CA GLU A 286 -8.57 4.34 -2.14
C GLU A 286 -9.92 4.14 -1.48
N HIS A 287 -10.89 3.66 -2.26
CA HIS A 287 -12.27 3.51 -1.80
C HIS A 287 -12.57 2.06 -1.48
N GLU A 288 -12.81 1.77 -0.20
CA GLU A 288 -13.20 0.44 0.32
C GLU A 288 -14.36 0.53 1.32
N ASP A 289 -15.26 1.49 1.16
CA ASP A 289 -16.43 1.65 2.01
C ASP A 289 -17.53 0.68 1.55
N SER A 290 -17.76 -0.40 2.29
CA SER A 290 -18.78 -1.41 1.96
C SER A 290 -20.23 -0.89 2.06
N LEU A 291 -20.46 0.26 2.67
CA LEU A 291 -21.79 0.88 2.82
C LEU A 291 -22.06 1.93 1.74
N MET A 292 -21.10 2.28 0.92
CA MET A 292 -21.20 3.30 -0.12
C MET A 292 -20.76 2.74 -1.47
N SER A 293 -21.38 3.19 -2.55
CA SER A 293 -20.93 2.86 -3.90
C SER A 293 -19.59 3.51 -4.23
N GLY A 294 -18.77 2.82 -5.00
CA GLY A 294 -17.53 3.35 -5.56
C GLY A 294 -17.76 4.39 -6.66
#